data_54be7146593def0aaef058df3b6519b9
#
_entry.id   54be7146593def0aaef058df3b6519b9
#
_cell.length_a   1.000
_cell.length_b   1.000
_cell.length_c   1.000
_cell.angle_alpha   90.00
_cell.angle_beta   90.00
_cell.angle_gamma   90.00
#
_symmetry.space_group_name_H-M   'P 1'
#
loop_
_entity.id
_entity.type
_entity.pdbx_description
1 polymer ?
#
loop_
_entity_poly.entity_id
_entity_poly.type
_entity_poly.pdbx_seq_one_letter_code
_entity_poly.pdbx_strand_id
1 'polypeptide(L)'
;MDAGKRTINDIFNGNRILEIPFFQRAYVWGNDQWERLLEDMENVSLSNKPYFLGSVILKQQPTNTGNQVGDIRTLIDGQQRLTTLNIFFKVLCLKTNQNSTFERIFKLISNDIALKHNHNDIDAFEVILNLTEEKDLAGEDNITKAYTYFSKNIDPTKLNFQNILSKILFVGIDLDENEDEQQIFDTINSLGVKLTTAELLKNYFFNRTEINSYNVYWKNVFEKDDETKNYWDREITTGRLKRTFIDLFFYSYLQIKIQENTFSVKTEDKIEFSKVEQLFESYKKFIKEYLNNDKNAILAELKEYALIFQESFDYDIIENELTDEYGVERLNAIIFGLETSTLIPYVLYVLKNVTEQQKKKELFEFLESFIMRRMVVHANTKNYNQLFTDRLISHQILSKQEFTDFLETQSDR
;
A
#
# COMPACT_ATOMS: atom_id res chain seq x y z
N MET A 1 -4.92 19.34 -11.76
CA MET A 1 -6.08 18.54 -11.22
C MET A 1 -7.37 19.06 -11.86
N ASP A 2 -8.17 18.17 -12.41
CA ASP A 2 -9.55 18.46 -12.89
C ASP A 2 -10.52 17.56 -12.11
N ALA A 3 -11.50 18.15 -11.45
CA ALA A 3 -12.47 17.43 -10.64
C ALA A 3 -13.89 17.79 -11.07
N GLY A 4 -14.71 16.77 -11.28
CA GLY A 4 -16.07 17.00 -11.71
C GLY A 4 -16.90 15.73 -11.86
N LYS A 5 -18.12 15.97 -12.32
CA LYS A 5 -19.06 14.90 -12.63
C LYS A 5 -18.62 14.16 -13.90
N ARG A 6 -18.56 12.83 -13.85
CA ARG A 6 -18.23 11.96 -14.98
C ARG A 6 -19.29 10.87 -15.16
N THR A 7 -19.67 10.61 -16.39
CA THR A 7 -20.45 9.43 -16.78
C THR A 7 -19.54 8.24 -17.04
N ILE A 8 -20.11 7.05 -17.26
CA ILE A 8 -19.36 5.87 -17.68
C ILE A 8 -18.60 6.14 -18.99
N ASN A 9 -19.23 6.82 -19.95
CA ASN A 9 -18.60 7.18 -21.23
C ASN A 9 -17.45 8.19 -21.08
N ASP A 10 -17.50 9.07 -20.07
CA ASP A 10 -16.41 10.02 -19.81
C ASP A 10 -15.18 9.33 -19.22
N ILE A 11 -15.41 8.24 -18.46
CA ILE A 11 -14.32 7.43 -17.88
C ILE A 11 -13.71 6.52 -18.95
N PHE A 12 -14.55 5.75 -19.68
CA PHE A 12 -14.14 4.84 -20.75
C PHE A 12 -14.20 5.56 -22.11
N ASN A 13 -13.25 6.41 -22.35
CA ASN A 13 -13.20 7.27 -23.52
C ASN A 13 -12.39 6.61 -24.66
N GLY A 14 -12.90 5.60 -25.35
CA GLY A 14 -12.38 4.97 -26.58
C GLY A 14 -10.86 4.81 -26.85
N ASN A 15 -10.05 5.76 -26.39
CA ASN A 15 -8.58 5.76 -26.51
C ASN A 15 -7.86 5.78 -25.17
N ARG A 16 -8.59 5.78 -24.05
CA ARG A 16 -8.03 5.84 -22.72
C ARG A 16 -7.82 4.44 -22.18
N ILE A 17 -6.59 4.16 -21.77
CA ILE A 17 -6.23 2.95 -21.03
C ILE A 17 -6.28 3.30 -19.53
N LEU A 18 -7.10 2.56 -18.79
CA LEU A 18 -7.16 2.62 -17.33
C LEU A 18 -6.36 1.47 -16.76
N GLU A 19 -5.29 1.76 -16.04
CA GLU A 19 -4.45 0.73 -15.45
C GLU A 19 -4.66 0.67 -13.93
N ILE A 20 -5.20 -0.45 -13.45
CA ILE A 20 -5.09 -0.80 -12.04
C ILE A 20 -3.62 -1.16 -11.79
N PRO A 21 -2.94 -0.57 -10.78
CA PRO A 21 -1.56 -0.91 -10.47
C PRO A 21 -1.36 -2.43 -10.38
N PHE A 22 -0.33 -2.95 -11.03
CA PHE A 22 -0.19 -4.40 -11.26
C PHE A 22 -0.15 -5.23 -9.97
N PHE A 23 0.44 -4.67 -8.91
CA PHE A 23 0.52 -5.30 -7.59
C PHE A 23 -0.54 -4.79 -6.59
N GLN A 24 -1.58 -4.11 -7.08
CA GLN A 24 -2.70 -3.69 -6.25
C GLN A 24 -3.45 -4.90 -5.72
N ARG A 25 -4.15 -4.72 -4.58
CA ARG A 25 -4.98 -5.78 -3.98
C ARG A 25 -5.96 -6.37 -4.98
N ALA A 26 -6.27 -7.66 -4.80
CA ALA A 26 -7.25 -8.36 -5.62
C ALA A 26 -8.66 -7.74 -5.50
N TYR A 27 -9.52 -8.13 -6.44
CA TYR A 27 -10.95 -7.82 -6.37
C TYR A 27 -11.60 -8.55 -5.18
N VAL A 28 -12.24 -7.79 -4.28
CA VAL A 28 -12.75 -8.31 -2.99
C VAL A 28 -14.26 -8.13 -2.79
N TRP A 29 -14.98 -7.48 -3.72
CA TRP A 29 -16.43 -7.38 -3.62
C TRP A 29 -17.08 -8.77 -3.67
N GLY A 30 -18.20 -8.92 -2.94
CA GLY A 30 -18.98 -10.14 -2.82
C GLY A 30 -20.47 -9.91 -3.04
N ASN A 31 -21.30 -10.85 -2.61
CA ASN A 31 -22.73 -10.87 -2.85
C ASN A 31 -23.43 -9.55 -2.45
N ASP A 32 -23.15 -9.02 -1.27
CA ASP A 32 -23.83 -7.81 -0.77
C ASP A 32 -23.60 -6.60 -1.68
N GLN A 33 -22.35 -6.43 -2.18
CA GLN A 33 -22.02 -5.33 -3.07
C GLN A 33 -22.61 -5.54 -4.48
N TRP A 34 -22.65 -6.77 -4.96
CA TRP A 34 -23.21 -7.11 -6.29
C TRP A 34 -24.73 -6.94 -6.29
N GLU A 35 -25.41 -7.40 -5.24
CA GLU A 35 -26.85 -7.25 -5.05
C GLU A 35 -27.23 -5.77 -5.01
N ARG A 36 -26.54 -5.00 -4.17
CA ARG A 36 -26.77 -3.54 -4.10
C ARG A 36 -26.55 -2.85 -5.44
N LEU A 37 -25.48 -3.20 -6.16
CA LEU A 37 -25.22 -2.62 -7.48
C LEU A 37 -26.35 -2.97 -8.47
N LEU A 38 -26.83 -4.21 -8.48
CA LEU A 38 -27.92 -4.64 -9.36
C LEU A 38 -29.21 -3.87 -9.05
N GLU A 39 -29.59 -3.74 -7.78
CA GLU A 39 -30.72 -2.94 -7.34
C GLU A 39 -30.59 -1.46 -7.78
N ASP A 40 -29.41 -0.87 -7.62
CA ASP A 40 -29.14 0.50 -8.06
C ASP A 40 -29.31 0.63 -9.58
N MET A 41 -28.87 -0.34 -10.38
CA MET A 41 -29.03 -0.34 -11.85
C MET A 41 -30.50 -0.50 -12.26
N GLU A 42 -31.29 -1.34 -11.59
CA GLU A 42 -32.73 -1.47 -11.79
C GLU A 42 -33.43 -0.15 -11.45
N ASN A 43 -33.11 0.45 -10.31
CA ASN A 43 -33.72 1.73 -9.89
C ASN A 43 -33.40 2.88 -10.85
N VAL A 44 -32.16 2.97 -11.35
CA VAL A 44 -31.76 3.96 -12.36
C VAL A 44 -32.48 3.75 -13.68
N SER A 45 -32.69 2.48 -14.05
CA SER A 45 -33.45 2.14 -15.27
C SER A 45 -34.89 2.61 -15.26
N LEU A 46 -35.52 2.57 -14.08
CA LEU A 46 -36.92 3.00 -13.88
C LEU A 46 -37.05 4.51 -13.64
N SER A 47 -36.06 5.08 -12.95
CA SER A 47 -36.07 6.51 -12.60
C SER A 47 -35.29 7.33 -13.61
N ASN A 48 -35.77 8.49 -13.98
CA ASN A 48 -35.00 9.41 -14.82
C ASN A 48 -34.04 10.30 -13.99
N LYS A 49 -33.63 9.83 -12.80
CA LYS A 49 -32.78 10.58 -11.88
C LYS A 49 -31.32 10.10 -11.96
N PRO A 50 -30.35 11.01 -11.87
CA PRO A 50 -28.95 10.62 -11.79
C PRO A 50 -28.67 9.94 -10.45
N TYR A 51 -27.75 8.96 -10.47
CA TYR A 51 -27.29 8.22 -9.31
C TYR A 51 -25.75 8.30 -9.22
N PHE A 52 -25.25 8.70 -8.06
CA PHE A 52 -23.82 8.75 -7.81
C PHE A 52 -23.31 7.43 -7.25
N LEU A 53 -22.43 6.77 -8.02
CA LEU A 53 -21.86 5.48 -7.64
C LEU A 53 -20.58 5.60 -6.79
N GLY A 54 -20.03 6.79 -6.66
CA GLY A 54 -18.84 7.09 -5.86
C GLY A 54 -17.77 7.86 -6.63
N SER A 55 -16.55 7.87 -6.09
CA SER A 55 -15.39 8.54 -6.71
C SER A 55 -14.66 7.63 -7.70
N VAL A 56 -14.00 8.25 -8.67
CA VAL A 56 -12.97 7.62 -9.52
C VAL A 56 -11.80 8.59 -9.62
N ILE A 57 -10.62 8.16 -9.20
CA ILE A 57 -9.41 8.97 -9.23
C ILE A 57 -8.46 8.36 -10.24
N LEU A 58 -8.09 9.16 -11.24
CA LEU A 58 -7.21 8.79 -12.34
C LEU A 58 -5.98 9.67 -12.33
N LYS A 59 -4.78 9.10 -12.44
CA LYS A 59 -3.54 9.84 -12.57
C LYS A 59 -2.94 9.63 -13.95
N GLN A 60 -2.61 10.70 -14.62
CA GLN A 60 -1.95 10.66 -15.92
C GLN A 60 -0.55 10.05 -15.77
N GLN A 61 -0.24 9.08 -16.61
CA GLN A 61 1.12 8.56 -16.73
C GLN A 61 1.95 9.42 -17.69
N PRO A 62 3.28 9.52 -17.47
CA PRO A 62 4.16 10.20 -18.41
C PRO A 62 3.99 9.65 -19.83
N THR A 63 3.76 10.54 -20.80
CA THR A 63 3.58 10.14 -22.20
C THR A 63 4.94 9.73 -22.75
N ASN A 64 5.21 8.44 -22.84
CA ASN A 64 6.35 7.96 -23.60
C ASN A 64 6.08 8.18 -25.09
N THR A 65 6.96 8.93 -25.76
CA THR A 65 6.94 9.22 -27.20
C THR A 65 7.28 7.99 -28.07
N GLY A 66 7.21 6.78 -27.52
CA GLY A 66 7.35 5.50 -28.23
C GLY A 66 6.01 5.00 -28.76
N ASN A 67 6.03 3.94 -29.54
CA ASN A 67 4.97 3.37 -30.38
C ASN A 67 3.59 3.06 -29.74
N GLN A 68 3.26 3.49 -28.53
CA GLN A 68 1.93 3.36 -27.94
C GLN A 68 1.27 4.75 -27.84
N VAL A 69 0.36 5.00 -28.77
CA VAL A 69 -0.48 6.20 -28.78
C VAL A 69 -1.73 5.90 -27.96
N GLY A 70 -1.76 6.38 -26.71
CA GLY A 70 -2.95 6.26 -25.84
C GLY A 70 -2.81 7.15 -24.61
N ASP A 71 -3.93 7.72 -24.14
CA ASP A 71 -4.05 8.38 -22.83
C ASP A 71 -4.05 7.30 -21.75
N ILE A 72 -2.88 7.01 -21.14
CA ILE A 72 -2.74 6.01 -20.08
C ILE A 72 -2.95 6.69 -18.73
N ARG A 73 -3.89 6.16 -17.96
CA ARG A 73 -4.23 6.65 -16.62
C ARG A 73 -4.10 5.53 -15.59
N THR A 74 -3.36 5.77 -14.53
CA THR A 74 -3.36 4.89 -13.35
C THR A 74 -4.67 5.11 -12.57
N LEU A 75 -5.39 4.03 -12.30
CA LEU A 75 -6.60 4.05 -11.49
C LEU A 75 -6.23 3.97 -10.00
N ILE A 76 -6.27 5.12 -9.32
CA ILE A 76 -5.93 5.24 -7.91
C ILE A 76 -7.09 4.80 -7.01
N ASP A 77 -8.32 5.25 -7.31
CA ASP A 77 -9.55 4.83 -6.63
C ASP A 77 -10.66 4.50 -7.62
N GLY A 78 -11.55 3.59 -7.21
CA GLY A 78 -12.70 3.16 -8.00
C GLY A 78 -12.53 1.79 -8.65
N GLN A 79 -11.42 1.06 -8.41
CA GLN A 79 -11.15 -0.22 -9.08
C GLN A 79 -12.27 -1.25 -8.86
N GLN A 80 -12.77 -1.45 -7.64
CA GLN A 80 -13.82 -2.41 -7.34
C GLN A 80 -15.10 -2.10 -8.13
N ARG A 81 -15.49 -0.81 -8.15
CA ARG A 81 -16.67 -0.31 -8.87
C ARG A 81 -16.55 -0.49 -10.38
N LEU A 82 -15.43 -0.07 -10.96
CA LEU A 82 -15.22 -0.17 -12.41
C LEU A 82 -15.09 -1.63 -12.86
N THR A 83 -14.43 -2.49 -12.09
CA THR A 83 -14.37 -3.93 -12.34
C THR A 83 -15.77 -4.54 -12.37
N THR A 84 -16.58 -4.28 -11.33
CA THR A 84 -17.94 -4.81 -11.24
C THR A 84 -18.82 -4.30 -12.35
N LEU A 85 -18.72 -3.02 -12.72
CA LEU A 85 -19.45 -2.47 -13.86
C LEU A 85 -19.09 -3.13 -15.18
N ASN A 86 -17.82 -3.38 -15.45
CA ASN A 86 -17.40 -4.09 -16.66
C ASN A 86 -18.02 -5.48 -16.73
N ILE A 87 -18.01 -6.24 -15.63
CA ILE A 87 -18.63 -7.57 -15.57
C ILE A 87 -20.15 -7.48 -15.74
N PHE A 88 -20.82 -6.56 -15.03
CA PHE A 88 -22.26 -6.32 -15.14
C PHE A 88 -22.69 -6.00 -16.59
N PHE A 89 -22.02 -5.04 -17.23
CA PHE A 89 -22.32 -4.66 -18.60
C PHE A 89 -22.01 -5.79 -19.59
N LYS A 90 -20.96 -6.57 -19.34
CA LYS A 90 -20.66 -7.74 -20.18
C LYS A 90 -21.81 -8.73 -20.15
N VAL A 91 -22.28 -9.11 -18.96
CA VAL A 91 -23.41 -10.04 -18.81
C VAL A 91 -24.69 -9.47 -19.45
N LEU A 92 -25.00 -8.19 -19.20
CA LEU A 92 -26.18 -7.55 -19.80
C LEU A 92 -26.12 -7.58 -21.33
N CYS A 93 -24.95 -7.27 -21.92
CA CYS A 93 -24.75 -7.31 -23.37
C CYS A 93 -24.83 -8.72 -23.95
N LEU A 94 -24.34 -9.74 -23.24
CA LEU A 94 -24.50 -11.15 -23.65
C LEU A 94 -25.98 -11.54 -23.66
N LYS A 95 -26.73 -11.26 -22.60
CA LYS A 95 -28.17 -11.58 -22.51
C LYS A 95 -29.05 -10.84 -23.53
N THR A 96 -28.61 -9.68 -23.98
CA THR A 96 -29.37 -8.84 -24.95
C THR A 96 -28.83 -8.92 -26.37
N ASN A 97 -27.81 -9.77 -26.66
CA ASN A 97 -27.12 -9.87 -27.91
C ASN A 97 -26.54 -8.55 -28.45
N GLN A 98 -26.00 -7.71 -27.49
CA GLN A 98 -25.46 -6.38 -27.78
C GLN A 98 -23.94 -6.31 -27.57
N ASN A 99 -23.18 -7.35 -27.93
CA ASN A 99 -21.73 -7.43 -27.77
C ASN A 99 -20.98 -6.25 -28.40
N SER A 100 -21.41 -5.79 -29.58
CA SER A 100 -20.82 -4.62 -30.24
C SER A 100 -20.96 -3.32 -29.43
N THR A 101 -22.00 -3.21 -28.62
CA THR A 101 -22.17 -2.06 -27.72
C THR A 101 -21.18 -2.13 -26.56
N PHE A 102 -20.98 -3.32 -25.98
CA PHE A 102 -19.95 -3.53 -24.98
C PHE A 102 -18.56 -3.18 -25.51
N GLU A 103 -18.20 -3.68 -26.69
CA GLU A 103 -16.90 -3.43 -27.32
C GLU A 103 -16.65 -1.95 -27.55
N ARG A 104 -17.64 -1.23 -28.06
CA ARG A 104 -17.54 0.21 -28.30
C ARG A 104 -17.26 1.04 -27.05
N ILE A 105 -17.73 0.61 -25.88
CA ILE A 105 -17.61 1.37 -24.62
C ILE A 105 -16.39 0.95 -23.82
N PHE A 106 -16.15 -0.37 -23.68
CA PHE A 106 -15.19 -0.94 -22.75
C PHE A 106 -13.92 -1.50 -23.40
N LYS A 107 -13.85 -1.45 -24.74
CA LYS A 107 -12.64 -1.80 -25.48
C LYS A 107 -12.07 -0.59 -26.21
N LEU A 108 -10.78 -0.64 -26.45
CA LEU A 108 -10.05 0.33 -27.26
C LEU A 108 -10.33 0.09 -28.75
N ILE A 109 -9.92 1.03 -29.60
CA ILE A 109 -9.97 0.87 -31.07
C ILE A 109 -9.15 -0.34 -31.52
N SER A 110 -8.09 -0.71 -30.78
CA SER A 110 -7.29 -1.93 -31.00
C SER A 110 -8.01 -3.23 -30.63
N ASN A 111 -9.25 -3.16 -30.13
CA ASN A 111 -10.03 -4.26 -29.56
C ASN A 111 -9.50 -4.83 -28.22
N ASP A 112 -8.51 -4.19 -27.62
CA ASP A 112 -8.05 -4.52 -26.27
C ASP A 112 -9.03 -4.01 -25.23
N ILE A 113 -9.08 -4.66 -24.05
CA ILE A 113 -9.88 -4.20 -22.92
C ILE A 113 -9.28 -2.91 -22.39
N ALA A 114 -10.12 -1.85 -22.21
CA ALA A 114 -9.68 -0.54 -21.76
C ALA A 114 -9.23 -0.51 -20.29
N LEU A 115 -9.85 -1.33 -19.41
CA LEU A 115 -9.46 -1.50 -18.02
C LEU A 115 -8.46 -2.65 -17.87
N LYS A 116 -7.19 -2.32 -17.68
CA LYS A 116 -6.12 -3.30 -17.41
C LYS A 116 -6.09 -3.66 -15.94
N HIS A 117 -6.25 -4.94 -15.64
CA HIS A 117 -6.38 -5.42 -14.28
C HIS A 117 -5.02 -5.78 -13.64
N ASN A 118 -5.03 -5.94 -12.29
CA ASN A 118 -3.86 -6.37 -11.53
C ASN A 118 -3.50 -7.84 -11.79
N HIS A 119 -2.33 -8.28 -11.31
CA HIS A 119 -1.80 -9.62 -11.59
C HIS A 119 -2.62 -10.78 -10.98
N ASN A 120 -3.46 -10.51 -9.98
CA ASN A 120 -4.28 -11.55 -9.35
C ASN A 120 -5.54 -11.85 -10.17
N ASP A 121 -6.09 -10.84 -10.81
CA ASP A 121 -7.44 -10.87 -11.39
C ASP A 121 -7.43 -10.83 -12.93
N ILE A 122 -6.29 -10.49 -13.55
CA ILE A 122 -6.20 -10.22 -14.99
C ILE A 122 -6.70 -11.39 -15.84
N ASP A 123 -6.33 -12.61 -15.49
CA ASP A 123 -6.67 -13.78 -16.31
C ASP A 123 -8.17 -14.06 -16.29
N ALA A 124 -8.80 -14.09 -15.11
CA ALA A 124 -10.24 -14.28 -14.98
C ALA A 124 -11.03 -13.13 -15.59
N PHE A 125 -10.56 -11.89 -15.42
CA PHE A 125 -11.20 -10.70 -15.97
C PHE A 125 -11.16 -10.66 -17.50
N GLU A 126 -10.02 -10.96 -18.12
CA GLU A 126 -9.88 -11.02 -19.58
C GLU A 126 -10.70 -12.16 -20.20
N VAL A 127 -10.76 -13.33 -19.55
CA VAL A 127 -11.60 -14.44 -20.01
C VAL A 127 -13.07 -14.00 -20.06
N ILE A 128 -13.59 -13.39 -19.01
CA ILE A 128 -15.00 -12.98 -18.94
C ILE A 128 -15.31 -11.89 -19.97
N LEU A 129 -14.48 -10.84 -20.07
CA LEU A 129 -14.78 -9.72 -20.95
C LEU A 129 -14.63 -10.06 -22.44
N ASN A 130 -13.94 -11.15 -22.77
CA ASN A 130 -13.82 -11.65 -24.14
C ASN A 130 -14.87 -12.72 -24.52
N LEU A 131 -15.79 -13.10 -23.62
CA LEU A 131 -16.88 -14.01 -23.97
C LEU A 131 -17.71 -13.44 -25.13
N THR A 132 -18.10 -14.28 -26.05
CA THR A 132 -19.01 -13.93 -27.17
C THR A 132 -20.44 -14.38 -26.91
N GLU A 133 -20.62 -15.33 -26.04
CA GLU A 133 -21.92 -15.90 -25.63
C GLU A 133 -21.93 -16.18 -24.13
N GLU A 134 -23.11 -16.30 -23.54
CA GLU A 134 -23.24 -16.64 -22.13
C GLU A 134 -22.77 -18.08 -21.91
N LYS A 135 -21.90 -18.29 -20.91
CA LYS A 135 -21.30 -19.59 -20.61
C LYS A 135 -21.15 -19.75 -19.10
N ASP A 136 -21.42 -20.95 -18.62
CA ASP A 136 -21.11 -21.28 -17.23
C ASP A 136 -19.60 -21.35 -17.02
N LEU A 137 -19.11 -20.56 -16.07
CA LEU A 137 -17.71 -20.55 -15.67
C LEU A 137 -17.58 -21.14 -14.27
N ALA A 138 -16.59 -21.99 -14.08
CA ALA A 138 -16.21 -22.52 -12.78
C ALA A 138 -14.93 -21.83 -12.31
N GLY A 139 -14.97 -21.22 -11.12
CA GLY A 139 -13.81 -20.58 -10.47
C GLY A 139 -14.16 -20.15 -9.06
N GLU A 140 -13.14 -20.16 -8.18
CA GLU A 140 -13.27 -19.75 -6.79
C GLU A 140 -12.92 -18.27 -6.57
N ASP A 141 -12.35 -17.61 -7.58
CA ASP A 141 -12.02 -16.20 -7.52
C ASP A 141 -13.29 -15.30 -7.55
N ASN A 142 -13.21 -14.11 -6.97
CA ASN A 142 -14.34 -13.22 -6.87
C ASN A 142 -14.78 -12.61 -8.21
N ILE A 143 -13.91 -12.54 -9.20
CA ILE A 143 -14.24 -12.09 -10.57
C ILE A 143 -15.21 -13.08 -11.23
N THR A 144 -14.88 -14.38 -11.18
CA THR A 144 -15.75 -15.46 -11.70
C THR A 144 -17.05 -15.55 -10.91
N LYS A 145 -17.00 -15.40 -9.58
CA LYS A 145 -18.21 -15.38 -8.73
C LYS A 145 -19.13 -14.20 -9.08
N ALA A 146 -18.57 -13.00 -9.33
CA ALA A 146 -19.36 -11.84 -9.76
C ALA A 146 -20.04 -12.08 -11.10
N TYR A 147 -19.33 -12.62 -12.08
CA TYR A 147 -19.92 -13.01 -13.36
C TYR A 147 -21.08 -14.00 -13.17
N THR A 148 -20.86 -15.05 -12.40
CA THR A 148 -21.88 -16.08 -12.11
C THR A 148 -23.10 -15.48 -11.41
N TYR A 149 -22.88 -14.55 -10.47
CA TYR A 149 -23.96 -13.85 -9.79
C TYR A 149 -24.80 -13.05 -10.79
N PHE A 150 -24.20 -12.21 -11.62
CA PHE A 150 -24.90 -11.39 -12.60
C PHE A 150 -25.58 -12.23 -13.69
N SER A 151 -24.95 -13.32 -14.16
CA SER A 151 -25.57 -14.25 -15.13
C SER A 151 -26.86 -14.86 -14.59
N LYS A 152 -26.94 -15.14 -13.30
CA LYS A 152 -28.14 -15.70 -12.67
C LYS A 152 -29.21 -14.67 -12.36
N ASN A 153 -28.83 -13.45 -11.97
CA ASN A 153 -29.75 -12.48 -11.36
C ASN A 153 -30.14 -11.34 -12.29
N ILE A 154 -29.41 -11.05 -13.37
CA ILE A 154 -29.81 -10.00 -14.31
C ILE A 154 -31.05 -10.43 -15.12
N ASP A 155 -32.12 -9.63 -14.95
CA ASP A 155 -33.30 -9.64 -15.80
C ASP A 155 -33.22 -8.46 -16.79
N PRO A 156 -32.92 -8.69 -18.09
CA PRO A 156 -32.77 -7.61 -19.06
C PRO A 156 -34.03 -6.75 -19.24
N THR A 157 -35.20 -7.28 -18.90
CA THR A 157 -36.48 -6.55 -19.06
C THR A 157 -36.64 -5.40 -18.04
N LYS A 158 -35.90 -5.48 -16.93
CA LYS A 158 -35.88 -4.44 -15.89
C LYS A 158 -34.81 -3.38 -16.10
N LEU A 159 -33.93 -3.56 -17.06
CA LEU A 159 -32.73 -2.73 -17.24
C LEU A 159 -32.81 -1.91 -18.53
N ASN A 160 -32.63 -0.59 -18.38
CA ASN A 160 -32.51 0.33 -19.51
C ASN A 160 -31.05 0.75 -19.70
N PHE A 161 -30.41 0.16 -20.68
CA PHE A 161 -28.98 0.37 -20.97
C PHE A 161 -28.61 1.84 -21.15
N GLN A 162 -29.41 2.62 -21.87
CA GLN A 162 -29.16 4.04 -22.13
C GLN A 162 -29.31 4.90 -20.86
N ASN A 163 -30.31 4.59 -20.02
CA ASN A 163 -30.47 5.27 -18.74
C ASN A 163 -29.27 5.00 -17.84
N ILE A 164 -28.83 3.74 -17.73
CA ILE A 164 -27.68 3.39 -16.90
C ILE A 164 -26.43 4.15 -17.37
N LEU A 165 -26.08 4.12 -18.67
CA LEU A 165 -24.92 4.83 -19.21
C LEU A 165 -24.93 6.33 -18.97
N SER A 166 -26.09 6.97 -19.02
CA SER A 166 -26.22 8.43 -18.93
C SER A 166 -26.47 8.95 -17.52
N LYS A 167 -27.00 8.11 -16.61
CA LYS A 167 -27.44 8.52 -15.27
C LYS A 167 -26.57 8.02 -14.14
N ILE A 168 -25.76 6.95 -14.37
CA ILE A 168 -24.71 6.58 -13.44
C ILE A 168 -23.59 7.59 -13.54
N LEU A 169 -23.30 8.22 -12.43
CA LEU A 169 -22.33 9.30 -12.32
C LEU A 169 -21.28 8.98 -11.27
N PHE A 170 -20.08 9.48 -11.56
CA PHE A 170 -18.96 9.45 -10.64
C PHE A 170 -18.52 10.88 -10.31
N VAL A 171 -17.95 11.05 -9.13
CA VAL A 171 -17.06 12.19 -8.87
C VAL A 171 -15.69 11.81 -9.43
N GLY A 172 -15.43 12.26 -10.66
CA GLY A 172 -14.13 12.00 -11.32
C GLY A 172 -13.11 13.04 -10.91
N ILE A 173 -11.89 12.57 -10.61
CA ILE A 173 -10.74 13.41 -10.31
C ILE A 173 -9.60 12.95 -11.19
N ASP A 174 -9.22 13.82 -12.12
CA ASP A 174 -8.09 13.60 -13.01
C ASP A 174 -6.86 14.36 -12.47
N LEU A 175 -5.81 13.61 -12.13
CA LEU A 175 -4.54 14.12 -11.65
C LEU A 175 -3.54 14.19 -12.79
N ASP A 176 -2.73 15.25 -12.78
CA ASP A 176 -1.57 15.37 -13.66
C ASP A 176 -0.41 14.48 -13.16
N GLU A 177 0.58 14.21 -13.99
CA GLU A 177 1.70 13.31 -13.67
C GLU A 177 2.51 13.74 -12.45
N ASN A 178 2.57 15.05 -12.14
CA ASN A 178 3.35 15.62 -11.05
C ASN A 178 2.56 15.83 -9.75
N GLU A 179 1.27 15.56 -9.74
CA GLU A 179 0.44 15.72 -8.53
C GLU A 179 0.62 14.56 -7.55
N ASP A 180 0.60 14.88 -6.26
CA ASP A 180 0.73 13.89 -5.18
C ASP A 180 -0.57 13.09 -5.04
N GLU A 181 -0.50 11.83 -5.48
CA GLU A 181 -1.62 10.91 -5.42
C GLU A 181 -2.01 10.53 -3.99
N GLN A 182 -1.04 10.44 -3.07
CA GLN A 182 -1.31 10.05 -1.70
C GLN A 182 -2.04 11.15 -0.94
N GLN A 183 -1.59 12.39 -1.06
CA GLN A 183 -2.23 13.53 -0.38
C GLN A 183 -3.69 13.70 -0.83
N ILE A 184 -3.96 13.51 -2.12
CA ILE A 184 -5.30 13.63 -2.68
C ILE A 184 -6.16 12.44 -2.30
N PHE A 185 -5.61 11.22 -2.36
CA PHE A 185 -6.27 10.01 -1.91
C PHE A 185 -6.66 10.09 -0.43
N ASP A 186 -5.75 10.52 0.44
CA ASP A 186 -6.01 10.68 1.88
C ASP A 186 -7.09 11.73 2.18
N THR A 187 -7.12 12.80 1.39
CA THR A 187 -8.12 13.87 1.55
C THR A 187 -9.52 13.40 1.14
N ILE A 188 -9.64 12.59 0.09
CA ILE A 188 -10.92 12.18 -0.49
C ILE A 188 -11.45 10.90 0.15
N ASN A 189 -10.59 9.99 0.55
CA ASN A 189 -10.95 8.69 1.13
C ASN A 189 -11.24 8.71 2.65
N SER A 190 -11.61 9.84 3.20
CA SER A 190 -12.06 9.88 4.60
C SER A 190 -13.21 8.90 4.92
N LEU A 191 -13.84 8.29 3.90
CA LEU A 191 -14.96 7.35 3.99
C LEU A 191 -14.68 5.97 3.35
N GLY A 192 -13.51 5.74 2.74
CA GLY A 192 -13.16 4.49 2.04
C GLY A 192 -12.03 3.70 2.71
N VAL A 193 -11.72 2.53 2.17
CA VAL A 193 -10.54 1.74 2.59
C VAL A 193 -9.29 2.42 2.03
N LYS A 194 -8.48 2.99 2.91
CA LYS A 194 -7.24 3.68 2.54
C LYS A 194 -6.23 2.69 1.95
N LEU A 195 -5.50 3.13 0.92
CA LEU A 195 -4.27 2.45 0.53
C LEU A 195 -3.26 2.63 1.67
N THR A 196 -2.64 1.54 2.08
CA THR A 196 -1.59 1.60 3.08
C THR A 196 -0.30 2.13 2.46
N THR A 197 0.59 2.69 3.27
CA THR A 197 1.94 3.09 2.80
C THR A 197 2.66 1.93 2.14
N ALA A 198 2.51 0.72 2.68
CA ALA A 198 3.08 -0.50 2.12
C ALA A 198 2.56 -0.81 0.70
N GLU A 199 1.25 -0.67 0.45
CA GLU A 199 0.68 -0.86 -0.90
C GLU A 199 1.21 0.15 -1.90
N LEU A 200 1.39 1.41 -1.50
CA LEU A 200 1.99 2.46 -2.33
C LEU A 200 3.46 2.15 -2.64
N LEU A 201 4.24 1.75 -1.63
CA LEU A 201 5.64 1.36 -1.81
C LEU A 201 5.78 0.13 -2.70
N LYS A 202 4.91 -0.87 -2.53
CA LYS A 202 4.87 -2.05 -3.40
C LYS A 202 4.73 -1.68 -4.88
N ASN A 203 3.73 -0.84 -5.19
CA ASN A 203 3.49 -0.39 -6.55
C ASN A 203 4.58 0.55 -7.09
N TYR A 204 5.28 1.26 -6.21
CA TYR A 204 6.42 2.09 -6.60
C TYR A 204 7.67 1.25 -6.91
N PHE A 205 7.96 0.25 -6.07
CA PHE A 205 9.13 -0.63 -6.27
C PHE A 205 8.97 -1.53 -7.48
N PHE A 206 7.76 -2.04 -7.76
CA PHE A 206 7.57 -3.10 -8.73
C PHE A 206 6.51 -2.71 -9.78
N ASN A 207 6.76 -3.13 -11.01
CA ASN A 207 5.83 -3.05 -12.12
C ASN A 207 5.67 -4.43 -12.78
N ARG A 208 4.85 -4.53 -13.82
CA ARG A 208 4.52 -5.80 -14.49
C ARG A 208 5.75 -6.57 -14.99
N THR A 209 6.83 -5.91 -15.39
CA THR A 209 8.04 -6.56 -15.90
C THR A 209 8.96 -7.05 -14.79
N GLU A 210 8.73 -6.64 -13.55
CA GLU A 210 9.57 -6.91 -12.38
C GLU A 210 9.01 -8.02 -11.47
N ILE A 211 8.16 -8.92 -12.01
CA ILE A 211 7.48 -9.98 -11.23
C ILE A 211 8.44 -10.90 -10.46
N ASN A 212 9.63 -11.18 -11.02
CA ASN A 212 10.64 -11.98 -10.34
C ASN A 212 11.20 -11.25 -9.11
N SER A 213 11.51 -9.96 -9.24
CA SER A 213 11.97 -9.11 -8.14
C SER A 213 10.88 -8.98 -7.07
N TYR A 214 9.63 -8.77 -7.47
CA TYR A 214 8.49 -8.77 -6.56
C TYR A 214 8.39 -10.07 -5.76
N ASN A 215 8.46 -11.24 -6.42
CA ASN A 215 8.39 -12.53 -5.74
C ASN A 215 9.53 -12.70 -4.71
N VAL A 216 10.75 -12.29 -5.04
CA VAL A 216 11.93 -12.47 -4.19
C VAL A 216 11.97 -11.49 -3.04
N TYR A 217 11.65 -10.22 -3.29
CA TYR A 217 11.89 -9.13 -2.34
C TYR A 217 10.63 -8.63 -1.63
N TRP A 218 9.43 -8.99 -2.13
CA TRP A 218 8.18 -8.59 -1.51
C TRP A 218 7.31 -9.77 -1.13
N LYS A 219 6.84 -10.57 -2.10
CA LYS A 219 5.88 -11.63 -1.85
C LYS A 219 6.37 -12.64 -0.82
N ASN A 220 7.60 -13.12 -0.97
CA ASN A 220 8.19 -14.11 -0.04
C ASN A 220 8.55 -13.52 1.33
N VAL A 221 8.50 -12.20 1.50
CA VAL A 221 8.86 -11.51 2.75
C VAL A 221 7.61 -11.04 3.50
N PHE A 222 6.67 -10.43 2.78
CA PHE A 222 5.51 -9.76 3.39
C PHE A 222 4.16 -10.47 3.12
N GLU A 223 4.10 -11.34 2.11
CA GLU A 223 2.84 -11.92 1.62
C GLU A 223 2.96 -13.43 1.39
N LYS A 224 3.93 -14.11 2.02
CA LYS A 224 4.25 -15.52 1.77
C LYS A 224 3.07 -16.43 2.07
N ASP A 225 2.42 -16.22 3.19
CA ASP A 225 1.27 -16.96 3.70
C ASP A 225 0.41 -16.06 4.59
N ASP A 226 -0.73 -16.56 5.06
CA ASP A 226 -1.66 -15.77 5.87
C ASP A 226 -1.07 -15.38 7.23
N GLU A 227 -0.22 -16.19 7.83
CA GLU A 227 0.46 -15.89 9.09
C GLU A 227 1.40 -14.69 8.91
N THR A 228 2.23 -14.75 7.87
CA THR A 228 3.13 -13.64 7.50
C THR A 228 2.37 -12.35 7.22
N LYS A 229 1.27 -12.43 6.45
CA LYS A 229 0.42 -11.25 6.19
C LYS A 229 -0.18 -10.68 7.48
N ASN A 230 -0.76 -11.52 8.32
CA ASN A 230 -1.35 -11.10 9.58
C ASN A 230 -0.33 -10.43 10.52
N TYR A 231 0.91 -10.91 10.53
CA TYR A 231 2.00 -10.28 11.27
C TYR A 231 2.26 -8.85 10.75
N TRP A 232 2.45 -8.68 9.44
CA TRP A 232 2.79 -7.39 8.85
C TRP A 232 1.63 -6.39 8.81
N ASP A 233 0.41 -6.88 8.67
CA ASP A 233 -0.82 -6.06 8.64
C ASP A 233 -1.33 -5.71 10.04
N ARG A 234 -0.71 -6.27 11.09
CA ARG A 234 -1.10 -6.01 12.47
C ARG A 234 -0.99 -4.52 12.79
N GLU A 235 -2.10 -3.92 13.19
CA GLU A 235 -2.15 -2.53 13.63
C GLU A 235 -1.80 -2.41 15.11
N ILE A 236 -0.93 -1.47 15.43
CA ILE A 236 -0.64 -1.05 16.79
C ILE A 236 -0.84 0.46 16.95
N THR A 237 -1.16 0.88 18.17
CA THR A 237 -1.25 2.29 18.50
C THR A 237 0.13 2.77 19.00
N THR A 238 0.68 3.79 18.34
CA THR A 238 1.92 4.44 18.74
C THR A 238 1.63 5.92 19.04
N GLY A 239 1.42 6.22 20.31
CA GLY A 239 0.95 7.53 20.72
C GLY A 239 -0.48 7.83 20.22
N ARG A 240 -0.62 8.76 19.26
CA ARG A 240 -1.91 9.12 18.66
C ARG A 240 -2.18 8.47 17.29
N LEU A 241 -1.20 7.77 16.75
CA LEU A 241 -1.26 7.19 15.40
C LEU A 241 -1.44 5.68 15.47
N LYS A 242 -2.31 5.15 14.63
CA LYS A 242 -2.38 3.72 14.32
C LYS A 242 -1.44 3.43 13.17
N ARG A 243 -0.62 2.42 13.32
CA ARG A 243 0.38 2.00 12.32
C ARG A 243 0.41 0.49 12.22
N THR A 244 0.60 -0.02 11.03
CA THR A 244 0.87 -1.43 10.82
C THR A 244 2.34 -1.75 11.12
N PHE A 245 2.65 -3.03 11.38
CA PHE A 245 4.03 -3.47 11.57
C PHE A 245 4.88 -3.21 10.33
N ILE A 246 4.31 -3.38 9.15
CA ILE A 246 5.00 -3.09 7.90
C ILE A 246 5.37 -1.61 7.78
N ASP A 247 4.49 -0.68 8.21
CA ASP A 247 4.80 0.76 8.21
C ASP A 247 5.88 1.11 9.23
N LEU A 248 5.87 0.46 10.42
CA LEU A 248 6.93 0.62 11.41
C LEU A 248 8.28 0.12 10.90
N PHE A 249 8.28 -1.00 10.20
CA PHE A 249 9.47 -1.54 9.57
C PHE A 249 10.03 -0.60 8.50
N PHE A 250 9.20 -0.18 7.53
CA PHE A 250 9.66 0.73 6.48
C PHE A 250 10.17 2.06 7.03
N TYR A 251 9.49 2.61 8.02
CA TYR A 251 9.98 3.79 8.73
C TYR A 251 11.34 3.54 9.36
N SER A 252 11.49 2.46 10.12
CA SER A 252 12.73 2.13 10.82
C SER A 252 13.90 1.92 9.86
N TYR A 253 13.67 1.20 8.77
CA TYR A 253 14.68 0.99 7.73
C TYR A 253 15.11 2.33 7.09
N LEU A 254 14.18 3.19 6.71
CA LEU A 254 14.52 4.51 6.16
C LEU A 254 15.34 5.33 7.16
N GLN A 255 14.93 5.34 8.44
CA GLN A 255 15.67 6.07 9.49
C GLN A 255 17.11 5.56 9.65
N ILE A 256 17.36 4.26 9.49
CA ILE A 256 18.72 3.69 9.49
C ILE A 256 19.48 4.18 8.26
N LYS A 257 18.90 4.08 7.08
CA LYS A 257 19.58 4.41 5.80
C LYS A 257 19.98 5.87 5.70
N ILE A 258 19.17 6.78 6.16
CA ILE A 258 19.47 8.23 6.12
C ILE A 258 20.61 8.64 7.07
N GLN A 259 21.00 7.78 8.03
CA GLN A 259 22.14 8.03 8.90
C GLN A 259 23.47 7.46 8.35
N GLU A 260 23.42 6.65 7.30
CA GLU A 260 24.63 6.13 6.70
C GLU A 260 25.44 7.23 6.02
N ASN A 261 26.73 7.33 6.35
CA ASN A 261 27.64 8.33 5.79
C ASN A 261 27.77 8.24 4.27
N THR A 262 27.53 7.06 3.70
CA THR A 262 27.60 6.79 2.27
C THR A 262 26.68 7.69 1.45
N PHE A 263 25.51 8.02 1.98
CA PHE A 263 24.51 8.81 1.25
C PHE A 263 24.64 10.31 1.49
N SER A 264 25.35 10.75 2.52
CA SER A 264 25.54 12.17 2.86
C SER A 264 24.22 12.97 2.85
N VAL A 265 23.18 12.39 3.45
CA VAL A 265 21.82 12.99 3.46
C VAL A 265 21.83 14.33 4.17
N LYS A 266 21.25 15.35 3.53
CA LYS A 266 21.17 16.73 4.07
C LYS A 266 20.32 16.76 5.35
N THR A 267 20.65 17.67 6.27
CA THR A 267 19.94 17.81 7.55
C THR A 267 18.46 18.14 7.36
N GLU A 268 18.13 19.01 6.38
CA GLU A 268 16.75 19.38 6.08
C GLU A 268 15.94 18.15 5.63
N ASP A 269 16.54 17.28 4.80
CA ASP A 269 15.90 16.06 4.30
C ASP A 269 15.75 15.03 5.40
N LYS A 270 16.72 14.90 6.33
CA LYS A 270 16.57 14.02 7.51
C LYS A 270 15.37 14.43 8.38
N ILE A 271 15.16 15.74 8.57
CA ILE A 271 13.99 16.26 9.29
C ILE A 271 12.69 15.93 8.54
N GLU A 272 12.68 16.08 7.22
CA GLU A 272 11.53 15.72 6.41
C GLU A 272 11.24 14.21 6.48
N PHE A 273 12.24 13.36 6.31
CA PHE A 273 12.15 11.91 6.36
C PHE A 273 11.77 11.34 7.74
N SER A 274 11.89 12.14 8.80
CA SER A 274 11.43 11.75 10.13
C SER A 274 9.91 11.85 10.32
N LYS A 275 9.19 12.46 9.36
CA LYS A 275 7.73 12.60 9.39
C LYS A 275 7.06 11.31 8.92
N VAL A 276 6.40 10.65 9.86
CA VAL A 276 5.75 9.36 9.60
C VAL A 276 4.66 9.44 8.54
N GLU A 277 3.91 10.54 8.54
CA GLU A 277 2.78 10.76 7.62
C GLU A 277 3.21 10.94 6.16
N GLN A 278 4.50 11.17 5.92
CA GLN A 278 5.08 11.37 4.58
C GLN A 278 6.00 10.23 4.16
N LEU A 279 5.85 9.05 4.76
CA LEU A 279 6.78 7.93 4.56
C LEU A 279 6.93 7.53 3.08
N PHE A 280 5.85 7.48 2.32
CA PHE A 280 5.90 7.16 0.89
C PHE A 280 6.69 8.21 0.09
N GLU A 281 6.39 9.49 0.27
CA GLU A 281 7.11 10.57 -0.41
C GLU A 281 8.58 10.66 0.03
N SER A 282 8.86 10.34 1.30
CA SER A 282 10.22 10.24 1.81
C SER A 282 11.02 9.17 1.08
N TYR A 283 10.45 7.98 0.83
CA TYR A 283 11.10 6.94 0.02
C TYR A 283 11.34 7.38 -1.41
N LYS A 284 10.35 7.98 -2.07
CA LYS A 284 10.50 8.50 -3.44
C LYS A 284 11.62 9.51 -3.53
N LYS A 285 11.65 10.48 -2.61
CA LYS A 285 12.68 11.51 -2.56
C LYS A 285 14.06 10.91 -2.26
N PHE A 286 14.16 10.01 -1.28
CA PHE A 286 15.41 9.34 -0.94
C PHE A 286 15.98 8.56 -2.13
N ILE A 287 15.15 7.75 -2.81
CA ILE A 287 15.58 6.99 -3.98
C ILE A 287 15.99 7.91 -5.13
N LYS A 288 15.22 8.97 -5.38
CA LYS A 288 15.52 9.92 -6.46
C LYS A 288 16.80 10.69 -6.22
N GLU A 289 17.00 11.26 -5.04
CA GLU A 289 18.09 12.21 -4.77
C GLU A 289 19.38 11.52 -4.27
N TYR A 290 19.26 10.39 -3.56
CA TYR A 290 20.39 9.75 -2.90
C TYR A 290 20.77 8.39 -3.49
N LEU A 291 19.92 7.78 -4.32
CA LEU A 291 20.16 6.50 -5.00
C LEU A 291 20.15 6.64 -6.54
N ASN A 292 20.31 7.84 -7.09
CA ASN A 292 20.28 8.07 -8.53
C ASN A 292 19.06 7.47 -9.24
N ASN A 293 17.92 7.49 -8.57
CA ASN A 293 16.67 6.90 -9.04
C ASN A 293 16.71 5.37 -9.22
N ASP A 294 17.68 4.68 -8.60
CA ASP A 294 17.76 3.22 -8.60
C ASP A 294 17.02 2.62 -7.39
N LYS A 295 15.75 2.29 -7.60
CA LYS A 295 14.90 1.66 -6.58
C LYS A 295 15.33 0.25 -6.19
N ASN A 296 16.12 -0.44 -7.05
CA ASN A 296 16.59 -1.80 -6.78
C ASN A 296 17.79 -1.83 -5.83
N ALA A 297 18.50 -0.70 -5.69
CA ALA A 297 19.72 -0.61 -4.87
C ALA A 297 19.52 -1.01 -3.41
N ILE A 298 18.29 -0.89 -2.88
CA ILE A 298 17.99 -1.18 -1.48
C ILE A 298 17.20 -2.49 -1.26
N LEU A 299 16.65 -3.12 -2.31
CA LEU A 299 15.72 -4.24 -2.14
C LEU A 299 16.32 -5.46 -1.43
N ALA A 300 17.58 -5.81 -1.72
CA ALA A 300 18.25 -6.95 -1.10
C ALA A 300 18.45 -6.72 0.40
N GLU A 301 18.97 -5.57 0.77
CA GLU A 301 19.22 -5.19 2.16
C GLU A 301 17.91 -4.99 2.93
N LEU A 302 16.89 -4.36 2.30
CA LEU A 302 15.54 -4.20 2.87
C LEU A 302 14.95 -5.56 3.24
N LYS A 303 15.09 -6.58 2.38
CA LYS A 303 14.68 -7.95 2.68
C LYS A 303 15.40 -8.51 3.90
N GLU A 304 16.73 -8.34 4.01
CA GLU A 304 17.49 -8.83 5.17
C GLU A 304 17.02 -8.16 6.47
N TYR A 305 16.81 -6.86 6.47
CA TYR A 305 16.26 -6.14 7.61
C TYR A 305 14.82 -6.57 7.95
N ALA A 306 13.99 -6.83 6.93
CA ALA A 306 12.62 -7.29 7.15
C ALA A 306 12.56 -8.66 7.84
N LEU A 307 13.43 -9.60 7.45
CA LEU A 307 13.52 -10.91 8.10
C LEU A 307 13.95 -10.77 9.57
N ILE A 308 14.97 -9.94 9.84
CA ILE A 308 15.41 -9.66 11.22
C ILE A 308 14.28 -9.01 12.02
N PHE A 309 13.53 -8.08 11.42
CA PHE A 309 12.41 -7.43 12.08
C PHE A 309 11.34 -8.45 12.45
N GLN A 310 10.92 -9.30 11.51
CA GLN A 310 9.90 -10.31 11.72
C GLN A 310 10.28 -11.33 12.79
N GLU A 311 11.55 -11.73 12.84
CA GLU A 311 12.07 -12.68 13.85
C GLU A 311 12.22 -12.06 15.25
N SER A 312 12.37 -10.74 15.34
CA SER A 312 12.80 -10.08 16.58
C SER A 312 11.74 -9.24 17.27
N PHE A 313 10.75 -8.71 16.51
CA PHE A 313 9.72 -7.84 17.09
C PHE A 313 8.40 -8.57 17.23
N ASP A 314 7.96 -8.76 18.48
CA ASP A 314 6.70 -9.40 18.84
C ASP A 314 5.89 -8.49 19.76
N TYR A 315 4.69 -8.12 19.32
CA TYR A 315 3.78 -7.30 20.12
C TYR A 315 3.10 -8.12 21.23
N ASP A 316 2.88 -9.44 21.03
CA ASP A 316 2.15 -10.29 21.99
C ASP A 316 2.95 -10.51 23.27
N ILE A 317 4.22 -10.12 23.29
CA ILE A 317 5.05 -10.15 24.50
C ILE A 317 4.44 -9.39 25.69
N ILE A 318 3.61 -8.35 25.41
CA ILE A 318 2.96 -7.58 26.46
C ILE A 318 1.91 -8.39 27.27
N GLU A 319 1.46 -9.52 26.72
CA GLU A 319 0.50 -10.43 27.35
C GLU A 319 1.19 -11.60 28.06
N ASN A 320 2.51 -11.76 27.88
CA ASN A 320 3.29 -12.86 28.40
C ASN A 320 4.08 -12.49 29.64
N GLU A 321 4.48 -13.49 30.41
CA GLU A 321 5.44 -13.30 31.51
C GLU A 321 6.80 -12.85 30.95
N LEU A 322 7.38 -11.82 31.53
CA LEU A 322 8.68 -11.30 31.11
C LEU A 322 9.78 -12.31 31.41
N THR A 323 10.58 -12.64 30.42
CA THR A 323 11.76 -13.49 30.58
C THR A 323 12.80 -12.88 31.51
N ASP A 324 13.53 -13.70 32.26
CA ASP A 324 14.66 -13.27 33.11
C ASP A 324 15.92 -12.98 32.28
N GLU A 325 15.97 -13.45 31.04
CA GLU A 325 17.13 -13.25 30.16
C GLU A 325 17.06 -11.90 29.44
N TYR A 326 18.11 -11.10 29.60
CA TYR A 326 18.26 -9.83 28.84
C TYR A 326 18.42 -10.09 27.35
N GLY A 327 17.66 -9.38 26.55
CA GLY A 327 17.68 -9.52 25.09
C GLY A 327 16.61 -8.67 24.42
N VAL A 328 16.35 -8.97 23.13
CA VAL A 328 15.35 -8.28 22.32
C VAL A 328 13.93 -8.50 22.84
N GLU A 329 13.65 -9.66 23.42
CA GLU A 329 12.34 -10.01 23.98
C GLU A 329 11.95 -9.01 25.11
N ARG A 330 12.86 -8.75 26.04
CA ARG A 330 12.64 -7.76 27.12
C ARG A 330 12.50 -6.35 26.55
N LEU A 331 13.26 -6.01 25.49
CA LEU A 331 13.10 -4.72 24.83
C LEU A 331 11.76 -4.58 24.12
N ASN A 332 11.20 -5.66 23.59
CA ASN A 332 9.83 -5.65 23.04
C ASN A 332 8.79 -5.25 24.09
N ALA A 333 8.92 -5.76 25.32
CA ALA A 333 8.04 -5.38 26.42
C ALA A 333 8.14 -3.86 26.74
N ILE A 334 9.33 -3.28 26.64
CA ILE A 334 9.54 -1.83 26.78
C ILE A 334 8.98 -1.06 25.56
N ILE A 335 9.31 -1.50 24.36
CA ILE A 335 8.90 -0.84 23.11
C ILE A 335 7.39 -0.77 23.01
N PHE A 336 6.72 -1.89 23.23
CA PHE A 336 5.27 -2.00 23.04
C PHE A 336 4.48 -1.70 24.32
N GLY A 337 4.96 -2.13 25.48
CA GLY A 337 4.30 -1.88 26.77
C GLY A 337 4.40 -0.43 27.26
N LEU A 338 5.47 0.28 26.92
CA LEU A 338 5.66 1.69 27.26
C LEU A 338 5.48 2.64 26.06
N GLU A 339 4.96 2.15 24.94
CA GLU A 339 4.74 2.90 23.71
C GLU A 339 5.99 3.67 23.22
N THR A 340 7.18 3.07 23.34
CA THR A 340 8.46 3.67 22.98
C THR A 340 8.98 3.19 21.62
N SER A 341 8.12 3.18 20.60
CA SER A 341 8.44 2.70 19.24
C SER A 341 9.62 3.44 18.57
N THR A 342 10.02 4.59 19.09
CA THR A 342 11.22 5.32 18.66
C THR A 342 12.54 4.55 18.87
N LEU A 343 12.51 3.46 19.65
CA LEU A 343 13.65 2.56 19.86
C LEU A 343 13.85 1.59 18.69
N ILE A 344 12.79 1.26 17.95
CA ILE A 344 12.79 0.22 16.93
C ILE A 344 13.94 0.42 15.90
N PRO A 345 14.16 1.61 15.33
CA PRO A 345 15.25 1.81 14.38
C PRO A 345 16.63 1.42 14.94
N TYR A 346 16.93 1.86 16.17
CA TYR A 346 18.22 1.56 16.79
C TYR A 346 18.36 0.06 17.16
N VAL A 347 17.32 -0.53 17.74
CA VAL A 347 17.35 -1.97 18.09
C VAL A 347 17.52 -2.80 16.82
N LEU A 348 16.79 -2.49 15.74
CA LEU A 348 16.92 -3.14 14.45
C LEU A 348 18.34 -2.98 13.85
N TYR A 349 18.92 -1.79 13.96
CA TYR A 349 20.29 -1.51 13.54
C TYR A 349 21.32 -2.37 14.31
N VAL A 350 21.16 -2.48 15.63
CA VAL A 350 22.02 -3.33 16.47
C VAL A 350 21.87 -4.80 16.11
N LEU A 351 20.64 -5.28 15.94
CA LEU A 351 20.34 -6.67 15.57
C LEU A 351 21.03 -7.08 14.26
N LYS A 352 21.09 -6.18 13.29
CA LYS A 352 21.73 -6.39 12.00
C LYS A 352 23.26 -6.38 12.09
N ASN A 353 23.84 -5.44 12.87
CA ASN A 353 25.25 -5.14 12.81
C ASN A 353 26.09 -5.81 13.93
N VAL A 354 25.47 -6.28 15.02
CA VAL A 354 26.14 -6.98 16.11
C VAL A 354 25.87 -8.47 16.03
N THR A 355 26.87 -9.24 15.59
CA THR A 355 26.77 -10.70 15.46
C THR A 355 27.08 -11.43 16.77
N GLU A 356 27.93 -10.86 17.64
CA GLU A 356 28.32 -11.43 18.90
C GLU A 356 27.18 -11.34 19.93
N GLN A 357 26.66 -12.50 20.36
CA GLN A 357 25.48 -12.57 21.23
C GLN A 357 25.72 -11.92 22.61
N GLN A 358 26.93 -12.11 23.18
CA GLN A 358 27.25 -11.54 24.49
C GLN A 358 27.29 -10.00 24.43
N LYS A 359 27.93 -9.44 23.42
CA LYS A 359 27.99 -7.99 23.18
C LYS A 359 26.59 -7.40 22.99
N LYS A 360 25.75 -8.09 22.23
CA LYS A 360 24.34 -7.72 21.99
C LYS A 360 23.55 -7.72 23.31
N LYS A 361 23.68 -8.79 24.11
CA LYS A 361 23.01 -8.93 25.42
C LYS A 361 23.39 -7.79 26.36
N GLU A 362 24.69 -7.50 26.49
CA GLU A 362 25.19 -6.42 27.35
C GLU A 362 24.68 -5.03 26.93
N LEU A 363 24.61 -4.79 25.60
CA LEU A 363 24.07 -3.54 25.08
C LEU A 363 22.56 -3.42 25.35
N PHE A 364 21.79 -4.48 25.16
CA PHE A 364 20.35 -4.49 25.39
C PHE A 364 20.02 -4.38 26.89
N GLU A 365 20.76 -5.05 27.76
CA GLU A 365 20.65 -4.86 29.22
C GLU A 365 20.89 -3.40 29.61
N PHE A 366 21.93 -2.79 29.06
CA PHE A 366 22.24 -1.39 29.31
C PHE A 366 21.14 -0.46 28.80
N LEU A 367 20.63 -0.71 27.58
CA LEU A 367 19.55 0.05 26.97
C LEU A 367 18.26 -0.02 27.82
N GLU A 368 17.86 -1.23 28.24
CA GLU A 368 16.75 -1.44 29.15
C GLU A 368 16.93 -0.62 30.45
N SER A 369 18.08 -0.79 31.10
CA SER A 369 18.40 -0.06 32.33
C SER A 369 18.36 1.46 32.13
N PHE A 370 18.89 1.95 31.03
CA PHE A 370 18.88 3.38 30.70
C PHE A 370 17.45 3.91 30.57
N ILE A 371 16.59 3.22 29.87
CA ILE A 371 15.19 3.65 29.65
C ILE A 371 14.40 3.59 30.95
N MET A 372 14.51 2.48 31.68
CA MET A 372 13.77 2.30 32.94
C MET A 372 14.17 3.33 33.99
N ARG A 373 15.46 3.64 34.12
CA ARG A 373 15.91 4.72 35.06
C ARG A 373 15.37 6.07 34.65
N ARG A 374 15.37 6.41 33.37
CA ARG A 374 14.81 7.68 32.89
C ARG A 374 13.32 7.77 33.13
N MET A 375 12.60 6.64 32.99
CA MET A 375 11.16 6.59 33.29
C MET A 375 10.87 6.82 34.75
N VAL A 376 11.62 6.18 35.66
CA VAL A 376 11.46 6.35 37.14
C VAL A 376 11.68 7.79 37.59
N VAL A 377 12.61 8.52 36.98
CA VAL A 377 12.87 9.93 37.30
C VAL A 377 12.02 10.90 36.44
N HIS A 378 11.02 10.38 35.72
CA HIS A 378 10.17 11.18 34.83
C HIS A 378 10.95 12.06 33.84
N ALA A 379 12.08 11.56 33.33
CA ALA A 379 12.90 12.29 32.37
C ALA A 379 12.14 12.48 31.04
N ASN A 380 12.36 13.63 30.41
CA ASN A 380 11.69 13.97 29.15
C ASN A 380 12.08 13.00 28.02
N THR A 381 11.09 12.46 27.32
CA THR A 381 11.26 11.53 26.18
C THR A 381 11.24 12.23 24.82
N LYS A 382 11.01 13.55 24.77
CA LYS A 382 10.89 14.31 23.49
C LYS A 382 12.10 14.14 22.57
N ASN A 383 13.28 13.91 23.14
CA ASN A 383 14.52 13.77 22.37
C ASN A 383 14.88 12.31 22.04
N TYR A 384 14.03 11.33 22.34
CA TYR A 384 14.33 9.91 22.08
C TYR A 384 14.54 9.64 20.59
N ASN A 385 13.71 10.21 19.73
CA ASN A 385 13.91 10.06 18.30
C ASN A 385 15.28 10.58 17.85
N GLN A 386 15.68 11.76 18.31
CA GLN A 386 16.99 12.32 18.01
C GLN A 386 18.14 11.48 18.61
N LEU A 387 17.98 10.97 19.84
CA LEU A 387 19.00 10.13 20.45
C LEU A 387 19.16 8.81 19.73
N PHE A 388 18.09 8.02 19.65
CA PHE A 388 18.15 6.63 19.17
C PHE A 388 18.29 6.55 17.65
N THR A 389 17.64 7.43 16.91
CA THR A 389 17.65 7.36 15.44
C THR A 389 18.82 8.14 14.86
N ASP A 390 18.96 9.42 15.24
CA ASP A 390 19.95 10.29 14.63
C ASP A 390 21.36 10.05 15.23
N ARG A 391 21.51 10.14 16.57
CA ARG A 391 22.84 10.14 17.16
C ARG A 391 23.47 8.76 17.30
N LEU A 392 22.74 7.77 17.87
CA LEU A 392 23.36 6.46 18.11
C LEU A 392 23.66 5.71 16.82
N ILE A 393 22.80 5.83 15.81
CA ILE A 393 23.04 5.18 14.51
C ILE A 393 24.15 5.90 13.74
N SER A 394 24.11 7.23 13.64
CA SER A 394 25.12 8.00 12.91
C SER A 394 26.55 7.87 13.48
N HIS A 395 26.65 7.68 14.82
CA HIS A 395 27.94 7.44 15.47
C HIS A 395 28.30 5.95 15.56
N GLN A 396 27.48 5.07 14.96
CA GLN A 396 27.70 3.62 14.94
C GLN A 396 27.91 3.01 16.33
N ILE A 397 27.12 3.43 17.30
CA ILE A 397 27.18 2.92 18.68
C ILE A 397 26.62 1.50 18.70
N LEU A 398 27.48 0.50 18.86
CA LEU A 398 27.17 -0.93 18.74
C LEU A 398 27.59 -1.74 19.97
N SER A 399 28.04 -1.08 21.06
CA SER A 399 28.40 -1.72 22.31
C SER A 399 27.99 -0.89 23.52
N LYS A 400 27.89 -1.55 24.68
CA LYS A 400 27.64 -0.90 25.98
C LYS A 400 28.68 0.17 26.30
N GLN A 401 29.97 -0.13 26.02
CA GLN A 401 31.05 0.82 26.30
C GLN A 401 30.93 2.09 25.43
N GLU A 402 30.75 1.92 24.12
CA GLU A 402 30.55 3.05 23.20
C GLU A 402 29.34 3.90 23.60
N PHE A 403 28.26 3.26 24.04
CA PHE A 403 27.06 4.00 24.49
C PHE A 403 27.34 4.79 25.79
N THR A 404 28.07 4.19 26.73
CA THR A 404 28.48 4.85 27.98
C THR A 404 29.35 6.06 27.67
N ASP A 405 30.41 5.88 26.89
CA ASP A 405 31.33 6.95 26.50
C ASP A 405 30.57 8.08 25.75
N PHE A 406 29.64 7.72 24.89
CA PHE A 406 28.80 8.69 24.19
C PHE A 406 27.97 9.53 25.16
N LEU A 407 27.35 8.92 26.19
CA LEU A 407 26.56 9.64 27.18
C LEU A 407 27.42 10.58 28.03
N GLU A 408 28.64 10.17 28.41
CA GLU A 408 29.56 11.00 29.14
C GLU A 408 29.95 12.26 28.35
N THR A 409 30.21 12.14 27.07
CA THR A 409 30.50 13.31 26.21
C THR A 409 29.33 14.29 26.07
N GLN A 410 28.08 13.83 26.29
CA GLN A 410 26.89 14.68 26.25
C GLN A 410 26.58 15.37 27.62
N SER A 411 27.05 14.77 28.71
CA SER A 411 26.85 15.35 30.07
C SER A 411 27.74 16.56 30.32
N ASP A 412 28.83 16.69 29.57
CA ASP A 412 29.77 17.81 29.68
C ASP A 412 29.37 19.04 28.84
N ARG A 413 28.20 19.03 28.24
CA ARG A 413 27.58 20.14 27.50
C ARG A 413 26.26 20.55 28.10
#